data_b1f9c8c53babc42994035887d627a7d9
#
_entry.id   b1f9c8c53babc42994035887d627a7d9
#
_cell.length_a   1.000
_cell.length_b   1.000
_cell.length_c   1.000
_cell.angle_alpha   90.00
_cell.angle_beta   90.00
_cell.angle_gamma   90.00
#
_symmetry.space_group_name_H-M   'P 1'
#
loop_
_entity.id
_entity.type
_entity.pdbx_description
1 polymer ?
#
loop_
_entity_poly.entity_id
_entity_poly.type
_entity_poly.pdbx_seq_one_letter_code
_entity_poly.pdbx_strand_id
1 'polypeptide(L)'
;SGQMQLPFVLQSAEVMKTAVAHLEPHMEATGEDGKGRIVLATVKGDVHDIGKNLVDIILSNNGYEVVNIGIKQPISTILEVAEDKRADVIGMSGLLVKSTVVMKENLEEINARGLADNYPVLLGGAALTRSYVENDLSEAYEGDVHYARDAFEGLRLMDDIMALKRGGGSVPESADSIAAAQKAAERKARHERSKRIAAKRKAAETPIEVPARSDVAADNDVPTPPFWGTRIIKGV
;
A
#
# COMPACT_ATOMS: atom_id res chain seq x y z
N SER A 1 16.91 -8.14 14.90
CA SER A 1 17.63 -8.09 16.16
C SER A 1 18.57 -6.87 16.25
N GLY A 2 18.42 -5.69 16.05
CA GLY A 2 19.14 -4.43 16.32
C GLY A 2 20.70 -4.39 16.42
N GLN A 3 21.37 -5.50 16.14
CA GLN A 3 22.84 -5.64 16.27
C GLN A 3 23.60 -5.33 14.98
N MET A 4 22.93 -5.33 13.81
CA MET A 4 23.55 -4.99 12.53
C MET A 4 22.84 -3.80 11.90
N GLN A 5 23.64 -2.91 11.30
CA GLN A 5 23.08 -1.80 10.52
C GLN A 5 22.48 -2.33 9.21
N LEU A 6 21.39 -1.70 8.76
CA LEU A 6 20.63 -2.12 7.58
C LEU A 6 21.50 -2.37 6.32
N PRO A 7 22.50 -1.53 5.98
CA PRO A 7 23.35 -1.80 4.80
C PRO A 7 24.07 -3.14 4.86
N PHE A 8 24.57 -3.54 6.03
CA PHE A 8 25.25 -4.83 6.20
C PHE A 8 24.28 -6.01 6.13
N VAL A 9 23.04 -5.84 6.61
CA VAL A 9 21.99 -6.84 6.46
C VAL A 9 21.64 -7.06 4.99
N LEU A 10 21.49 -5.96 4.23
CA LEU A 10 21.23 -6.02 2.79
C LEU A 10 22.38 -6.68 2.02
N GLN A 11 23.61 -6.32 2.33
CA GLN A 11 24.81 -6.94 1.72
C GLN A 11 24.88 -8.44 2.01
N SER A 12 24.59 -8.85 3.25
CA SER A 12 24.55 -10.26 3.63
C SER A 12 23.44 -11.01 2.90
N ALA A 13 22.28 -10.38 2.72
CA ALA A 13 21.17 -10.96 1.97
C ALA A 13 21.50 -11.15 0.50
N GLU A 14 22.18 -10.18 -0.15
CA GLU A 14 22.63 -10.31 -1.54
C GLU A 14 23.67 -11.42 -1.72
N VAL A 15 24.62 -11.55 -0.79
CA VAL A 15 25.59 -12.65 -0.80
C VAL A 15 24.86 -14.00 -0.67
N MET A 16 23.91 -14.11 0.23
CA MET A 16 23.10 -15.32 0.41
C MET A 16 22.30 -15.64 -0.87
N LYS A 17 21.64 -14.63 -1.46
CA LYS A 17 20.89 -14.79 -2.72
C LYS A 17 21.80 -15.31 -3.85
N THR A 18 23.00 -14.77 -3.98
CA THR A 18 23.99 -15.23 -4.97
C THR A 18 24.42 -16.68 -4.71
N ALA A 19 24.66 -17.03 -3.46
CA ALA A 19 25.03 -18.41 -3.08
C ALA A 19 23.89 -19.41 -3.36
N VAL A 20 22.65 -19.04 -3.04
CA VAL A 20 21.46 -19.86 -3.33
C VAL A 20 21.26 -20.02 -4.83
N ALA A 21 21.35 -18.95 -5.62
CA ALA A 21 21.26 -19.03 -7.08
C ALA A 21 22.34 -19.92 -7.72
N HIS A 22 23.51 -20.03 -7.11
CA HIS A 22 24.55 -20.96 -7.55
C HIS A 22 24.21 -22.42 -7.21
N LEU A 23 23.55 -22.66 -6.09
CA LEU A 23 23.19 -24.02 -5.65
C LEU A 23 21.88 -24.51 -6.30
N GLU A 24 20.96 -23.61 -6.63
CA GLU A 24 19.63 -23.92 -7.17
C GLU A 24 19.65 -24.90 -8.36
N PRO A 25 20.55 -24.79 -9.37
CA PRO A 25 20.65 -25.75 -10.48
C PRO A 25 21.12 -27.15 -10.05
N HIS A 26 21.71 -27.27 -8.86
CA HIS A 26 22.24 -28.53 -8.30
C HIS A 26 21.33 -29.15 -7.23
N MET A 27 20.24 -28.43 -6.87
CA MET A 27 19.22 -28.94 -5.97
C MET A 27 18.24 -29.78 -6.78
N GLU A 28 17.92 -30.97 -6.30
CA GLU A 28 16.82 -31.75 -6.86
C GLU A 28 15.54 -30.91 -6.72
N ALA A 29 14.89 -30.65 -7.84
CA ALA A 29 13.59 -30.00 -7.82
C ALA A 29 12.61 -30.95 -7.09
N THR A 30 12.48 -30.78 -5.79
CA THR A 30 11.31 -31.29 -5.09
C THR A 30 10.13 -30.61 -5.74
N GLY A 31 9.27 -31.38 -6.44
CA GLY A 31 8.19 -30.90 -7.30
C GLY A 31 7.08 -30.14 -6.57
N GLU A 32 7.43 -29.33 -5.61
CA GLU A 32 6.58 -28.31 -5.05
C GLU A 32 6.77 -27.03 -5.88
N ASP A 33 5.73 -26.66 -6.63
CA ASP A 33 5.59 -25.30 -7.12
C ASP A 33 6.00 -24.35 -5.99
N GLY A 34 6.91 -23.41 -6.26
CA GLY A 34 7.44 -22.51 -5.25
C GLY A 34 6.33 -21.93 -4.34
N LYS A 35 6.69 -21.34 -3.20
CA LYS A 35 5.69 -20.86 -2.21
C LYS A 35 4.60 -19.97 -2.79
N GLY A 36 4.82 -19.40 -3.98
CA GLY A 36 3.91 -18.53 -4.72
C GLY A 36 4.68 -17.45 -5.46
N ARG A 37 3.99 -16.70 -6.31
CA ARG A 37 4.57 -15.67 -7.16
C ARG A 37 3.91 -14.32 -6.92
N ILE A 38 4.72 -13.26 -6.76
CA ILE A 38 4.26 -11.90 -6.61
C ILE A 38 4.89 -10.97 -7.66
N VAL A 39 4.08 -10.09 -8.25
CA VAL A 39 4.59 -8.96 -9.02
C VAL A 39 4.72 -7.76 -8.09
N LEU A 40 5.92 -7.17 -8.01
CA LEU A 40 6.20 -5.96 -7.22
C LEU A 40 6.46 -4.76 -8.12
N ALA A 41 5.75 -3.67 -7.85
CA ALA A 41 5.88 -2.42 -8.59
C ALA A 41 5.88 -1.19 -7.69
N THR A 42 6.65 -0.17 -8.03
CA THR A 42 6.41 1.19 -7.55
C THR A 42 5.44 1.87 -8.51
N VAL A 43 4.34 2.40 -8.00
CA VAL A 43 3.24 2.93 -8.80
C VAL A 43 3.62 4.12 -9.67
N LYS A 44 2.81 4.39 -10.68
CA LYS A 44 3.01 5.49 -11.64
C LYS A 44 3.30 6.83 -10.93
N GLY A 45 4.38 7.47 -11.37
CA GLY A 45 4.79 8.79 -10.88
C GLY A 45 5.62 8.75 -9.59
N ASP A 46 5.90 7.58 -9.03
CA ASP A 46 6.77 7.41 -7.87
C ASP A 46 8.08 6.70 -8.24
N VAL A 47 9.18 7.12 -7.60
CA VAL A 47 10.55 6.62 -7.85
C VAL A 47 11.16 5.94 -6.63
N HIS A 48 10.44 5.91 -5.51
CA HIS A 48 10.96 5.43 -4.23
C HIS A 48 10.78 3.90 -4.15
N ASP A 49 11.88 3.17 -4.31
CA ASP A 49 11.87 1.72 -4.42
C ASP A 49 12.67 0.98 -3.34
N ILE A 50 13.36 1.68 -2.44
CA ILE A 50 14.18 1.05 -1.40
C ILE A 50 13.36 0.07 -0.56
N GLY A 51 12.18 0.48 -0.10
CA GLY A 51 11.29 -0.38 0.68
C GLY A 51 10.79 -1.59 -0.11
N LYS A 52 10.43 -1.39 -1.39
CA LYS A 52 10.00 -2.44 -2.30
C LYS A 52 11.13 -3.46 -2.56
N ASN A 53 12.36 -2.98 -2.78
CA ASN A 53 13.51 -3.84 -3.00
C ASN A 53 13.88 -4.65 -1.74
N LEU A 54 13.64 -4.10 -0.54
CA LEU A 54 13.79 -4.86 0.69
C LEU A 54 12.74 -5.98 0.80
N VAL A 55 11.50 -5.71 0.41
CA VAL A 55 10.43 -6.73 0.32
C VAL A 55 10.82 -7.83 -0.66
N ASP A 56 11.33 -7.46 -1.85
CA ASP A 56 11.83 -8.40 -2.86
C ASP A 56 12.88 -9.35 -2.27
N ILE A 57 13.92 -8.82 -1.65
CA ILE A 57 14.99 -9.62 -1.02
C ILE A 57 14.43 -10.57 0.04
N ILE A 58 13.54 -10.08 0.90
CA ILE A 58 12.99 -10.90 2.00
C ILE A 58 12.09 -12.01 1.44
N LEU A 59 11.20 -11.70 0.50
CA LEU A 59 10.32 -12.70 -0.10
C LEU A 59 11.10 -13.74 -0.90
N SER A 60 12.06 -13.32 -1.75
CA SER A 60 12.90 -14.22 -2.53
C SER A 60 13.72 -15.17 -1.65
N ASN A 61 14.27 -14.67 -0.55
CA ASN A 61 15.03 -15.50 0.41
C ASN A 61 14.13 -16.47 1.20
N ASN A 62 12.82 -16.28 1.18
CA ASN A 62 11.85 -17.16 1.84
C ASN A 62 11.08 -18.07 0.86
N GLY A 63 11.56 -18.20 -0.38
CA GLY A 63 11.05 -19.17 -1.35
C GLY A 63 9.89 -18.68 -2.22
N TYR A 64 9.63 -17.37 -2.24
CA TYR A 64 8.70 -16.74 -3.18
C TYR A 64 9.39 -16.36 -4.47
N GLU A 65 8.71 -16.51 -5.60
CA GLU A 65 9.15 -15.95 -6.86
C GLU A 65 8.69 -14.49 -6.96
N VAL A 66 9.65 -13.57 -7.00
CA VAL A 66 9.37 -12.13 -7.04
C VAL A 66 9.69 -11.56 -8.42
N VAL A 67 8.66 -11.08 -9.10
CA VAL A 67 8.79 -10.37 -10.37
C VAL A 67 8.79 -8.87 -10.10
N ASN A 68 9.95 -8.29 -9.88
CA ASN A 68 10.12 -6.88 -9.59
C ASN A 68 10.23 -6.07 -10.89
N ILE A 69 9.18 -5.33 -11.24
CA ILE A 69 9.10 -4.56 -12.49
C ILE A 69 9.57 -3.10 -12.36
N GLY A 70 10.12 -2.73 -11.19
CA GLY A 70 10.77 -1.43 -11.01
C GLY A 70 9.83 -0.31 -10.59
N ILE A 71 10.16 0.91 -11.02
CA ILE A 71 9.52 2.18 -10.63
C ILE A 71 8.59 2.72 -11.71
N LYS A 72 7.70 3.66 -11.32
CA LYS A 72 6.79 4.40 -12.23
C LYS A 72 5.86 3.52 -13.08
N GLN A 73 5.49 2.36 -12.59
CA GLN A 73 4.73 1.39 -13.36
C GLN A 73 3.24 1.77 -13.44
N PRO A 74 2.67 1.88 -14.64
CA PRO A 74 1.24 2.03 -14.83
C PRO A 74 0.53 0.70 -14.52
N ILE A 75 -0.73 0.77 -14.13
CA ILE A 75 -1.52 -0.42 -13.78
C ILE A 75 -1.64 -1.42 -14.94
N SER A 76 -1.71 -0.95 -16.18
CA SER A 76 -1.75 -1.80 -17.37
C SER A 76 -0.55 -2.74 -17.44
N THR A 77 0.67 -2.20 -17.25
CA THR A 77 1.91 -3.00 -17.26
C THR A 77 1.96 -3.96 -16.07
N ILE A 78 1.51 -3.52 -14.89
CA ILE A 78 1.44 -4.40 -13.70
C ILE A 78 0.56 -5.62 -14.00
N LEU A 79 -0.62 -5.40 -14.59
CA LEU A 79 -1.58 -6.46 -14.91
C LEU A 79 -1.08 -7.37 -16.05
N GLU A 80 -0.50 -6.81 -17.11
CA GLU A 80 0.10 -7.58 -18.20
C GLU A 80 1.17 -8.55 -17.68
N VAL A 81 2.06 -8.05 -16.81
CA VAL A 81 3.10 -8.90 -16.21
C VAL A 81 2.52 -9.89 -15.22
N ALA A 82 1.50 -9.50 -14.44
CA ALA A 82 0.84 -10.41 -13.51
C ALA A 82 0.19 -11.60 -14.24
N GLU A 83 -0.43 -11.34 -15.38
CA GLU A 83 -1.04 -12.38 -16.23
C GLU A 83 0.04 -13.23 -16.91
N ASP A 84 1.05 -12.62 -17.58
CA ASP A 84 2.13 -13.34 -18.27
C ASP A 84 2.91 -14.27 -17.32
N LYS A 85 3.21 -13.78 -16.14
CA LYS A 85 3.92 -14.54 -15.11
C LYS A 85 3.04 -15.42 -14.24
N ARG A 86 1.71 -15.40 -14.42
CA ARG A 86 0.73 -16.11 -13.59
C ARG A 86 0.97 -15.80 -12.10
N ALA A 87 1.01 -14.51 -11.79
CA ALA A 87 1.23 -14.07 -10.41
C ALA A 87 0.04 -14.43 -9.51
N ASP A 88 0.34 -14.78 -8.28
CA ASP A 88 -0.65 -15.04 -7.25
C ASP A 88 -1.10 -13.77 -6.54
N VAL A 89 -0.21 -12.80 -6.45
CA VAL A 89 -0.39 -11.55 -5.67
C VAL A 89 0.21 -10.38 -6.44
N ILE A 90 -0.41 -9.21 -6.34
CA ILE A 90 0.15 -7.95 -6.84
C ILE A 90 0.59 -7.11 -5.65
N GLY A 91 1.86 -6.70 -5.64
CA GLY A 91 2.42 -5.79 -4.64
C GLY A 91 2.64 -4.39 -5.22
N MET A 92 2.07 -3.37 -4.59
CA MET A 92 2.25 -1.98 -4.99
C MET A 92 2.91 -1.16 -3.89
N SER A 93 3.91 -0.37 -4.25
CA SER A 93 4.66 0.50 -3.35
C SER A 93 4.62 1.96 -3.79
N GLY A 94 4.66 2.88 -2.83
CA GLY A 94 4.78 4.30 -3.07
C GLY A 94 5.05 5.08 -1.78
N LEU A 95 5.84 6.14 -1.88
CA LEU A 95 6.22 6.98 -0.73
C LEU A 95 5.38 8.24 -0.62
N LEU A 96 4.92 8.79 -1.75
CA LEU A 96 4.25 10.07 -1.82
C LEU A 96 2.77 9.96 -1.46
N VAL A 97 2.18 11.01 -0.88
CA VAL A 97 0.71 11.09 -0.69
C VAL A 97 -0.03 10.91 -2.01
N LYS A 98 0.51 11.46 -3.11
CA LYS A 98 -0.04 11.26 -4.46
C LYS A 98 -0.09 9.78 -4.85
N SER A 99 0.87 8.99 -4.42
CA SER A 99 0.93 7.56 -4.74
C SER A 99 -0.22 6.78 -4.11
N THR A 100 -0.77 7.23 -2.97
CA THR A 100 -1.94 6.58 -2.36
C THR A 100 -3.20 6.77 -3.19
N VAL A 101 -3.34 7.91 -3.88
CA VAL A 101 -4.43 8.17 -4.83
C VAL A 101 -4.29 7.27 -6.06
N VAL A 102 -3.07 7.16 -6.61
CA VAL A 102 -2.78 6.27 -7.74
C VAL A 102 -3.06 4.81 -7.37
N MET A 103 -2.73 4.38 -6.14
CA MET A 103 -3.07 3.03 -5.67
C MET A 103 -4.58 2.79 -5.65
N LYS A 104 -5.37 3.77 -5.21
CA LYS A 104 -6.83 3.69 -5.25
C LYS A 104 -7.35 3.57 -6.68
N GLU A 105 -6.90 4.44 -7.59
CA GLU A 105 -7.24 4.37 -9.01
C GLU A 105 -6.85 3.02 -9.63
N ASN A 106 -5.72 2.45 -9.25
CA ASN A 106 -5.28 1.13 -9.69
C ASN A 106 -6.23 0.02 -9.21
N LEU A 107 -6.69 0.07 -7.96
CA LEU A 107 -7.65 -0.90 -7.42
C LEU A 107 -9.01 -0.81 -8.14
N GLU A 108 -9.49 0.41 -8.39
CA GLU A 108 -10.71 0.66 -9.17
C GLU A 108 -10.58 0.14 -10.61
N GLU A 109 -9.42 0.28 -11.23
CA GLU A 109 -9.14 -0.26 -12.58
C GLU A 109 -9.10 -1.80 -12.59
N ILE A 110 -8.55 -2.45 -11.57
CA ILE A 110 -8.57 -3.91 -11.43
C ILE A 110 -10.01 -4.41 -11.31
N ASN A 111 -10.86 -3.72 -10.52
CA ASN A 111 -12.29 -4.02 -10.42
C ASN A 111 -12.99 -3.88 -11.79
N ALA A 112 -12.75 -2.75 -12.47
CA ALA A 112 -13.37 -2.48 -13.78
C ALA A 112 -13.03 -3.54 -14.84
N ARG A 113 -11.88 -4.21 -14.71
CA ARG A 113 -11.48 -5.33 -15.56
C ARG A 113 -12.00 -6.68 -15.08
N GLY A 114 -12.70 -6.76 -13.95
CA GLY A 114 -13.20 -8.00 -13.37
C GLY A 114 -12.09 -8.94 -12.88
N LEU A 115 -10.96 -8.40 -12.46
CA LEU A 115 -9.79 -9.17 -12.04
C LEU A 115 -9.58 -9.18 -10.51
N ALA A 116 -10.47 -8.56 -9.77
CA ALA A 116 -10.33 -8.39 -8.31
C ALA A 116 -10.27 -9.74 -7.56
N ASP A 117 -11.08 -10.71 -7.96
CA ASP A 117 -11.08 -12.05 -7.36
C ASP A 117 -9.80 -12.85 -7.64
N ASN A 118 -9.08 -12.50 -8.71
CA ASN A 118 -7.89 -13.22 -9.13
C ASN A 118 -6.65 -12.76 -8.37
N TYR A 119 -6.60 -11.47 -8.01
CA TYR A 119 -5.41 -10.84 -7.50
C TYR A 119 -5.62 -10.19 -6.13
N PRO A 120 -5.32 -10.88 -5.02
CA PRO A 120 -5.07 -10.20 -3.75
C PRO A 120 -3.99 -9.14 -3.91
N VAL A 121 -4.17 -7.98 -3.30
CA VAL A 121 -3.25 -6.85 -3.43
C VAL A 121 -2.55 -6.55 -2.11
N LEU A 122 -1.23 -6.47 -2.15
CA LEU A 122 -0.38 -6.09 -1.03
C LEU A 122 0.11 -4.66 -1.23
N LEU A 123 -0.24 -3.76 -0.32
CA LEU A 123 0.13 -2.34 -0.38
C LEU A 123 1.18 -2.00 0.67
N GLY A 124 2.20 -1.25 0.27
CA GLY A 124 3.24 -0.75 1.16
C GLY A 124 3.66 0.67 0.82
N GLY A 125 4.23 1.36 1.82
CA GLY A 125 4.79 2.69 1.64
C GLY A 125 4.49 3.65 2.79
N ALA A 126 5.37 4.63 2.99
CA ALA A 126 5.35 5.49 4.16
C ALA A 126 4.14 6.46 4.21
N ALA A 127 3.54 6.79 3.07
CA ALA A 127 2.34 7.63 3.02
C ALA A 127 1.05 6.87 3.34
N LEU A 128 1.07 5.54 3.29
CA LEU A 128 -0.06 4.71 3.66
C LEU A 128 -0.19 4.56 5.17
N THR A 129 -1.42 4.52 5.64
CA THR A 129 -1.75 4.12 6.99
C THR A 129 -2.62 2.87 6.98
N ARG A 130 -2.51 2.04 8.00
CA ARG A 130 -3.35 0.86 8.15
C ARG A 130 -4.84 1.20 8.06
N SER A 131 -5.25 2.28 8.74
CA SER A 131 -6.65 2.73 8.74
C SER A 131 -7.13 3.10 7.33
N TYR A 132 -6.30 3.76 6.51
CA TYR A 132 -6.66 4.12 5.15
C TYR A 132 -6.81 2.88 4.25
N VAL A 133 -5.91 1.91 4.36
CA VAL A 133 -6.02 0.68 3.57
C VAL A 133 -7.21 -0.18 4.02
N GLU A 134 -7.37 -0.38 5.33
CA GLU A 134 -8.42 -1.26 5.88
C GLU A 134 -9.84 -0.68 5.82
N ASN A 135 -10.01 0.64 5.68
CA ASN A 135 -11.33 1.25 5.61
C ASN A 135 -11.61 1.80 4.20
N ASP A 136 -10.73 2.69 3.68
CA ASP A 136 -11.03 3.42 2.44
C ASP A 136 -10.69 2.58 1.20
N LEU A 137 -9.53 1.91 1.18
CA LEU A 137 -9.11 1.12 0.02
C LEU A 137 -9.81 -0.24 -0.03
N SER A 138 -10.10 -0.85 1.12
CA SER A 138 -10.86 -2.09 1.17
C SER A 138 -12.34 -1.91 0.78
N GLU A 139 -12.92 -0.71 0.99
CA GLU A 139 -14.25 -0.40 0.46
C GLU A 139 -14.23 -0.15 -1.07
N ALA A 140 -13.09 0.29 -1.61
CA ALA A 140 -12.93 0.59 -3.03
C ALA A 140 -12.53 -0.63 -3.86
N TYR A 141 -12.06 -1.70 -3.24
CA TYR A 141 -11.60 -2.91 -3.91
C TYR A 141 -12.52 -4.10 -3.63
N GLU A 142 -12.98 -4.77 -4.68
CA GLU A 142 -13.88 -5.92 -4.57
C GLU A 142 -13.17 -7.20 -4.12
N GLY A 143 -11.83 -7.26 -4.29
CA GLY A 143 -10.99 -8.36 -3.84
C GLY A 143 -10.33 -8.09 -2.47
N ASP A 144 -9.32 -8.89 -2.13
CA ASP A 144 -8.59 -8.76 -0.87
C ASP A 144 -7.44 -7.75 -0.99
N VAL A 145 -7.44 -6.73 -0.13
CA VAL A 145 -6.37 -5.75 -0.02
C VAL A 145 -5.75 -5.74 1.38
N HIS A 146 -4.42 -5.81 1.42
CA HIS A 146 -3.66 -5.91 2.65
C HIS A 146 -2.61 -4.81 2.76
N TYR A 147 -2.32 -4.37 3.98
CA TYR A 147 -1.30 -3.37 4.26
C TYR A 147 -0.07 -4.00 4.94
N ALA A 148 1.07 -3.91 4.29
CA ALA A 148 2.37 -4.25 4.87
C ALA A 148 3.07 -2.98 5.35
N ARG A 149 3.23 -2.85 6.65
CA ARG A 149 3.98 -1.74 7.27
C ARG A 149 5.48 -1.85 7.02
N ASP A 150 5.97 -3.08 6.99
CA ASP A 150 7.36 -3.43 6.77
C ASP A 150 7.49 -4.74 5.98
N ALA A 151 8.70 -5.08 5.58
CA ALA A 151 8.95 -6.24 4.72
C ALA A 151 8.70 -7.58 5.43
N PHE A 152 8.83 -7.65 6.74
CA PHE A 152 8.53 -8.87 7.51
C PHE A 152 7.02 -9.07 7.67
N GLU A 153 6.26 -7.99 7.82
CA GLU A 153 4.80 -8.06 7.76
C GLU A 153 4.33 -8.47 6.36
N GLY A 154 5.00 -7.96 5.30
CA GLY A 154 4.79 -8.38 3.92
C GLY A 154 4.97 -9.89 3.72
N LEU A 155 6.03 -10.47 4.30
CA LEU A 155 6.26 -11.91 4.25
C LEU A 155 5.14 -12.70 4.93
N ARG A 156 4.73 -12.30 6.14
CA ARG A 156 3.63 -12.97 6.85
C ARG A 156 2.32 -12.92 6.07
N LEU A 157 1.98 -11.75 5.51
CA LEU A 157 0.79 -11.61 4.68
C LEU A 157 0.85 -12.48 3.43
N MET A 158 2.02 -12.62 2.80
CA MET A 158 2.19 -13.55 1.67
C MET A 158 1.97 -15.00 2.09
N ASP A 159 2.52 -15.42 3.24
CA ASP A 159 2.31 -16.77 3.77
C ASP A 159 0.80 -17.02 4.03
N ASP A 160 0.09 -16.04 4.63
CA ASP A 160 -1.35 -16.11 4.91
C ASP A 160 -2.19 -16.19 3.63
N ILE A 161 -1.93 -15.32 2.64
CA ILE A 161 -2.63 -15.29 1.35
C ILE A 161 -2.44 -16.63 0.60
N MET A 162 -1.20 -17.14 0.57
CA MET A 162 -0.92 -18.38 -0.14
C MET A 162 -1.50 -19.61 0.57
N ALA A 163 -1.57 -19.61 1.89
CA ALA A 163 -2.25 -20.65 2.66
C ALA A 163 -3.75 -20.71 2.31
N LEU A 164 -4.41 -19.56 2.21
CA LEU A 164 -5.81 -19.46 1.79
C LEU A 164 -6.02 -19.94 0.35
N LYS A 165 -5.18 -19.52 -0.60
CA LYS A 165 -5.26 -19.93 -2.02
C LYS A 165 -5.06 -21.43 -2.23
N ARG A 166 -4.22 -22.08 -1.43
CA ARG A 166 -3.96 -23.53 -1.53
C ARG A 166 -5.03 -24.41 -0.88
N GLY A 167 -6.08 -23.82 -0.34
CA GLY A 167 -7.18 -24.56 0.31
C GLY A 167 -6.77 -25.21 1.63
N GLY A 168 -5.64 -24.79 2.20
CA GLY A 168 -5.24 -25.13 3.55
C GLY A 168 -6.12 -24.39 4.55
N GLY A 169 -7.15 -25.05 5.05
CA GLY A 169 -8.01 -24.50 6.10
C GLY A 169 -7.17 -24.09 7.31
N SER A 170 -7.53 -22.94 7.86
CA SER A 170 -7.05 -22.31 9.09
C SER A 170 -5.52 -22.24 9.21
N VAL A 171 -5.00 -21.06 8.96
CA VAL A 171 -3.76 -20.60 9.59
C VAL A 171 -3.86 -20.98 11.07
N PRO A 172 -2.85 -21.65 11.69
CA PRO A 172 -2.91 -21.87 13.12
C PRO A 172 -3.05 -20.50 13.76
N GLU A 173 -4.20 -20.28 14.40
CA GLU A 173 -4.50 -19.06 15.14
C GLU A 173 -3.42 -18.86 16.20
N SER A 174 -2.38 -18.11 15.83
CA SER A 174 -1.47 -17.58 16.85
C SER A 174 -2.29 -16.61 17.69
N ALA A 175 -2.03 -16.57 19.00
CA ALA A 175 -2.71 -15.64 19.90
C ALA A 175 -2.67 -14.18 19.38
N ASP A 176 -1.64 -13.85 18.56
CA ASP A 176 -1.49 -12.56 17.91
C ASP A 176 -2.45 -12.36 16.73
N SER A 177 -2.81 -13.41 15.96
CA SER A 177 -3.78 -13.29 14.86
C SER A 177 -5.21 -13.13 15.38
N ILE A 178 -5.57 -13.81 16.46
CA ILE A 178 -6.87 -13.65 17.15
C ILE A 178 -6.97 -12.23 17.73
N ALA A 179 -5.90 -11.74 18.38
CA ALA A 179 -5.88 -10.38 18.92
C ALA A 179 -5.92 -9.32 17.81
N ALA A 180 -5.31 -9.58 16.67
CA ALA A 180 -5.36 -8.69 15.48
C ALA A 180 -6.77 -8.67 14.88
N ALA A 181 -7.42 -9.83 14.71
CA ALA A 181 -8.78 -9.95 14.20
C ALA A 181 -9.80 -9.28 15.13
N GLN A 182 -9.67 -9.46 16.47
CA GLN A 182 -10.51 -8.79 17.46
C GLN A 182 -10.33 -7.26 17.41
N LYS A 183 -9.09 -6.77 17.34
CA LYS A 183 -8.81 -5.33 17.20
C LYS A 183 -9.34 -4.76 15.88
N ALA A 184 -9.29 -5.52 14.80
CA ALA A 184 -9.85 -5.12 13.50
C ALA A 184 -11.39 -5.02 13.59
N ALA A 185 -12.07 -6.00 14.20
CA ALA A 185 -13.50 -5.97 14.43
C ALA A 185 -13.93 -4.79 15.32
N GLU A 186 -13.21 -4.52 16.41
CA GLU A 186 -13.46 -3.37 17.29
C GLU A 186 -13.25 -2.03 16.56
N ARG A 187 -12.22 -1.93 15.70
CA ARG A 187 -11.98 -0.73 14.89
C ARG A 187 -13.08 -0.51 13.87
N LYS A 188 -13.53 -1.57 13.19
CA LYS A 188 -14.65 -1.52 12.24
C LYS A 188 -15.94 -1.05 12.92
N ALA A 189 -16.26 -1.59 14.09
CA ALA A 189 -17.40 -1.17 14.90
C ALA A 189 -17.28 0.30 15.37
N ARG A 190 -16.09 0.74 15.75
CA ARG A 190 -15.81 2.13 16.13
C ARG A 190 -15.94 3.09 14.95
N HIS A 191 -15.47 2.70 13.78
CA HIS A 191 -15.57 3.50 12.54
C HIS A 191 -17.03 3.66 12.10
N GLU A 192 -17.80 2.58 12.07
CA GLU A 192 -19.24 2.57 11.82
C GLU A 192 -19.98 3.51 12.78
N ARG A 193 -19.64 3.42 14.07
CA ARG A 193 -20.23 4.32 15.08
C ARG A 193 -19.87 5.78 14.82
N SER A 194 -18.64 6.06 14.41
CA SER A 194 -18.16 7.40 14.06
C SER A 194 -18.87 7.94 12.81
N LYS A 195 -19.01 7.13 11.75
CA LYS A 195 -19.79 7.48 10.54
C LYS A 195 -21.25 7.81 10.90
N ARG A 196 -21.89 7.01 11.75
CA ARG A 196 -23.28 7.26 12.21
C ARG A 196 -23.40 8.56 13.02
N ILE A 197 -22.42 8.89 13.86
CA ILE A 197 -22.40 10.14 14.63
C ILE A 197 -22.18 11.33 13.70
N ALA A 198 -21.25 11.22 12.72
CA ALA A 198 -21.01 12.27 11.73
C ALA A 198 -22.22 12.51 10.85
N ALA A 199 -22.91 11.46 10.38
CA ALA A 199 -24.15 11.56 9.63
C ALA A 199 -25.28 12.23 10.43
N LYS A 200 -25.43 11.87 11.72
CA LYS A 200 -26.39 12.53 12.62
C LYS A 200 -26.08 14.01 12.85
N ARG A 201 -24.79 14.37 12.99
CA ARG A 201 -24.39 15.78 13.13
C ARG A 201 -24.68 16.56 11.85
N LYS A 202 -24.35 15.99 10.68
CA LYS A 202 -24.64 16.62 9.39
C LYS A 202 -26.14 16.80 9.12
N ALA A 203 -26.98 15.87 9.60
CA ALA A 203 -28.43 15.98 9.51
C ALA A 203 -29.05 16.96 10.54
N ALA A 204 -28.32 17.28 11.61
CA ALA A 204 -28.73 18.22 12.64
C ALA A 204 -28.15 19.64 12.45
N GLU A 205 -27.25 19.83 11.47
CA GLU A 205 -26.75 21.15 11.12
C GLU A 205 -27.83 21.93 10.37
N THR A 206 -28.48 22.84 11.08
CA THR A 206 -29.24 23.94 10.46
C THR A 206 -28.24 24.74 9.63
N PRO A 207 -28.60 25.16 8.38
CA PRO A 207 -27.75 26.02 7.59
C PRO A 207 -27.42 27.28 8.37
N ILE A 208 -26.19 27.45 8.80
CA ILE A 208 -25.74 28.73 9.33
C ILE A 208 -25.59 29.63 8.11
N GLU A 209 -26.41 30.66 7.99
CA GLU A 209 -26.17 31.73 7.02
C GLU A 209 -24.82 32.36 7.37
N VAL A 210 -23.81 31.98 6.60
CA VAL A 210 -22.48 32.61 6.71
C VAL A 210 -22.63 34.00 6.08
N PRO A 211 -22.45 35.07 6.84
CA PRO A 211 -22.52 36.41 6.26
C PRO A 211 -21.47 36.53 5.15
N ALA A 212 -21.87 37.17 4.03
CA ALA A 212 -21.01 37.27 2.83
C ALA A 212 -19.69 38.02 3.10
N ARG A 213 -19.55 38.68 4.24
CA ARG A 213 -18.34 39.33 4.74
C ARG A 213 -18.23 39.12 6.25
N SER A 214 -17.01 38.93 6.75
CA SER A 214 -16.78 38.94 8.20
C SER A 214 -17.03 40.36 8.74
N ASP A 215 -17.57 40.44 9.94
CA ASP A 215 -17.77 41.68 10.72
C ASP A 215 -16.47 42.48 10.83
N VAL A 216 -15.32 41.78 10.99
CA VAL A 216 -13.99 42.42 10.98
C VAL A 216 -13.67 43.14 9.68
N ALA A 217 -14.14 42.66 8.55
CA ALA A 217 -13.96 43.32 7.24
C ALA A 217 -14.95 44.47 7.01
N ALA A 218 -16.04 44.51 7.77
CA ALA A 218 -17.00 45.62 7.75
C ALA A 218 -16.54 46.81 8.60
N ASP A 219 -15.84 46.52 9.73
CA ASP A 219 -15.44 47.53 10.72
C ASP A 219 -14.01 48.08 10.53
N ASN A 220 -13.22 47.50 9.63
CA ASN A 220 -11.86 47.97 9.36
C ASN A 220 -11.73 48.50 7.93
N ASP A 221 -11.30 49.75 7.81
CA ASP A 221 -10.86 50.33 6.55
C ASP A 221 -9.63 49.58 6.03
N VAL A 222 -9.77 48.86 4.96
CA VAL A 222 -8.66 48.20 4.31
C VAL A 222 -7.82 49.26 3.58
N PRO A 223 -6.58 49.52 4.01
CA PRO A 223 -5.76 50.52 3.35
C PRO A 223 -5.51 50.13 1.90
N THR A 224 -5.73 51.11 1.00
CA THR A 224 -5.45 50.89 -0.42
C THR A 224 -3.97 50.62 -0.62
N PRO A 225 -3.56 49.49 -1.19
CA PRO A 225 -2.15 49.21 -1.40
C PRO A 225 -1.55 50.28 -2.36
N PRO A 226 -0.24 50.59 -2.20
CA PRO A 226 0.40 51.64 -2.99
C PRO A 226 0.43 51.36 -4.49
N PHE A 227 0.17 50.11 -4.88
CA PHE A 227 0.01 49.68 -6.28
C PHE A 227 -0.74 48.37 -6.36
N TRP A 228 -1.35 48.08 -7.49
CA TRP A 228 -1.96 46.81 -7.83
C TRP A 228 -1.08 46.05 -8.84
N GLY A 229 -0.82 44.79 -8.61
CA GLY A 229 -0.05 43.93 -9.49
C GLY A 229 1.42 43.74 -9.08
N THR A 230 2.18 43.01 -9.88
CA THR A 230 3.61 42.70 -9.63
C THR A 230 4.49 43.84 -10.11
N ARG A 231 5.29 44.42 -9.21
CA ARG A 231 6.30 45.44 -9.56
C ARG A 231 7.71 44.76 -9.56
N ILE A 232 8.33 44.75 -10.73
CA ILE A 232 9.71 44.26 -10.86
C ILE A 232 10.64 45.42 -10.53
N ILE A 233 11.35 45.33 -9.41
CA ILE A 233 12.43 46.25 -9.04
C ILE A 233 13.70 45.78 -9.78
N LYS A 234 14.10 46.50 -10.80
CA LYS A 234 15.38 46.25 -11.49
C LYS A 234 16.47 46.99 -10.72
N GLY A 235 17.37 46.24 -10.12
CA GLY A 235 18.74 46.59 -9.76
C GLY A 235 18.96 47.67 -8.73
N VAL A 236 19.62 47.29 -7.66
CA VAL A 236 20.68 48.12 -7.06
C VAL A 236 21.99 47.40 -7.34
#